data_e85f0701bd531edaad65ecf9dc7feee8
#
_entry.id   e85f0701bd531edaad65ecf9dc7feee8
#
_cell.length_a   1.000
_cell.length_b   1.000
_cell.length_c   1.000
_cell.angle_alpha   90.00
_cell.angle_beta   90.00
_cell.angle_gamma   90.00
#
_symmetry.space_group_name_H-M   'P 1'
#
loop_
_entity.id
_entity.type
_entity.pdbx_description
1 polymer ?
#
loop_
_entity_poly.entity_id
_entity_poly.type
_entity_poly.pdbx_seq_one_letter_code
_entity_poly.pdbx_strand_id
1 'polypeptide(L)'
;MHMGLRERRRRQTSADIRDAAVRLARQRGFDKVTVEEICAEAGISSRTFFNYFPNKESAIAYGPSDIPPELVADFVAAGPASYSVVLAELITLAAHHLRDMPPAREQAEAMLELAKTSPAVLSAFLADLERFQNHLTDIVVRRQKMRPDNEMAVLISALALTAIGSGIESWTSGKPKDADDTPMPYVERAAALVNSIFTK
;
A
#
# COMPACT_ATOMS: atom_id res chain seq x y z
N MET A 1 -13.94 9.36 13.67
CA MET A 1 -13.86 10.68 12.98
C MET A 1 -14.54 10.56 11.62
N HIS A 2 -15.50 11.46 11.27
CA HIS A 2 -16.20 11.34 9.99
C HIS A 2 -15.32 11.86 8.85
N MET A 3 -14.90 10.97 8.00
CA MET A 3 -14.24 11.29 6.71
C MET A 3 -15.18 12.20 5.89
N GLY A 4 -14.69 13.37 5.45
CA GLY A 4 -15.47 14.34 4.71
C GLY A 4 -15.99 13.78 3.37
N LEU A 5 -17.16 14.24 2.91
CA LEU A 5 -17.79 13.82 1.64
C LEU A 5 -16.84 13.96 0.44
N ARG A 6 -15.98 15.00 0.45
CA ARG A 6 -15.00 15.26 -0.61
C ARG A 6 -13.94 14.17 -0.67
N GLU A 7 -13.45 13.73 0.49
CA GLU A 7 -12.45 12.66 0.58
C GLU A 7 -13.05 11.30 0.18
N ARG A 8 -14.28 11.00 0.60
CA ARG A 8 -14.99 9.80 0.16
C ARG A 8 -15.14 9.76 -1.36
N ARG A 9 -15.56 10.86 -1.99
CA ARG A 9 -15.69 10.96 -3.46
C ARG A 9 -14.35 10.78 -4.15
N ARG A 10 -13.28 11.38 -3.61
CA ARG A 10 -11.94 11.24 -4.16
C ARG A 10 -11.49 9.78 -4.15
N ARG A 11 -11.67 9.08 -3.03
CA ARG A 11 -11.34 7.66 -2.89
C ARG A 11 -12.16 6.79 -3.83
N GLN A 12 -13.46 7.03 -3.91
CA GLN A 12 -14.33 6.28 -4.83
C GLN A 12 -13.88 6.45 -6.27
N THR A 13 -13.67 7.67 -6.75
CA THR A 13 -13.19 7.92 -8.11
C THR A 13 -11.84 7.25 -8.38
N SER A 14 -10.92 7.27 -7.41
CA SER A 14 -9.63 6.58 -7.54
C SER A 14 -9.82 5.06 -7.68
N ALA A 15 -10.74 4.47 -6.90
CA ALA A 15 -11.07 3.05 -6.99
C ALA A 15 -11.70 2.71 -8.35
N ASP A 16 -12.66 3.50 -8.81
CA ASP A 16 -13.35 3.29 -10.11
C ASP A 16 -12.34 3.31 -11.27
N ILE A 17 -11.37 4.24 -11.24
CA ILE A 17 -10.31 4.31 -12.26
C ILE A 17 -9.43 3.06 -12.23
N ARG A 18 -9.03 2.60 -11.04
CA ARG A 18 -8.21 1.39 -10.87
C ARG A 18 -8.94 0.15 -11.36
N ASP A 19 -10.19 -0.01 -10.99
CA ASP A 19 -11.03 -1.14 -11.40
C ASP A 19 -11.15 -1.21 -12.93
N ALA A 20 -11.40 -0.07 -13.58
CA ALA A 20 -11.43 0.02 -15.02
C ALA A 20 -10.08 -0.35 -15.65
N ALA A 21 -8.98 0.19 -15.14
CA ALA A 21 -7.63 -0.06 -15.64
C ALA A 21 -7.23 -1.54 -15.52
N VAL A 22 -7.43 -2.14 -14.35
CA VAL A 22 -7.12 -3.55 -14.09
C VAL A 22 -7.98 -4.47 -14.94
N ARG A 23 -9.29 -4.21 -15.04
CA ARG A 23 -10.21 -5.01 -15.85
C ARG A 23 -9.83 -4.99 -17.34
N LEU A 24 -9.55 -3.82 -17.89
CA LEU A 24 -9.13 -3.69 -19.29
C LEU A 24 -7.79 -4.37 -19.54
N ALA A 25 -6.81 -4.20 -18.62
CA ALA A 25 -5.51 -4.83 -18.74
C ALA A 25 -5.59 -6.37 -18.70
N ARG A 26 -6.45 -6.94 -17.85
CA ARG A 26 -6.68 -8.40 -17.82
C ARG A 26 -7.34 -8.92 -19.09
N GLN A 27 -8.26 -8.17 -19.66
CA GLN A 27 -9.01 -8.59 -20.85
C GLN A 27 -8.17 -8.52 -22.14
N ARG A 28 -7.33 -7.51 -22.29
CA ARG A 28 -6.70 -7.16 -23.58
C ARG A 28 -5.17 -7.16 -23.52
N GLY A 29 -4.58 -7.32 -22.36
CA GLY A 29 -3.16 -7.09 -22.08
C GLY A 29 -2.85 -5.61 -21.82
N PHE A 30 -1.94 -5.35 -20.86
CA PHE A 30 -1.61 -4.01 -20.39
C PHE A 30 -1.18 -3.04 -21.52
N ASP A 31 -0.33 -3.52 -22.43
CA ASP A 31 0.25 -2.68 -23.49
C ASP A 31 -0.80 -2.13 -24.47
N LYS A 32 -1.94 -2.83 -24.61
CA LYS A 32 -3.03 -2.44 -25.51
C LYS A 32 -4.04 -1.48 -24.90
N VAL A 33 -3.95 -1.22 -23.59
CA VAL A 33 -4.88 -0.34 -22.89
C VAL A 33 -4.38 1.10 -22.95
N THR A 34 -5.27 2.03 -23.29
CA THR A 34 -5.01 3.47 -23.32
C THR A 34 -5.67 4.19 -22.15
N VAL A 35 -5.18 5.40 -21.82
CA VAL A 35 -5.81 6.25 -20.80
C VAL A 35 -7.23 6.63 -21.21
N GLU A 36 -7.47 6.84 -22.50
CA GLU A 36 -8.78 7.19 -23.06
C GLU A 36 -9.80 6.07 -22.83
N GLU A 37 -9.39 4.81 -23.02
CA GLU A 37 -10.25 3.65 -22.75
C GLU A 37 -10.56 3.49 -21.27
N ILE A 38 -9.55 3.71 -20.38
CA ILE A 38 -9.76 3.70 -18.95
C ILE A 38 -10.74 4.80 -18.54
N CYS A 39 -10.60 6.01 -19.10
CA CYS A 39 -11.50 7.12 -18.85
C CYS A 39 -12.93 6.84 -19.29
N ALA A 40 -13.10 6.27 -20.49
CA ALA A 40 -14.41 5.90 -21.03
C ALA A 40 -15.10 4.86 -20.15
N GLU A 41 -14.35 3.84 -19.70
CA GLU A 41 -14.85 2.77 -18.84
C GLU A 41 -15.21 3.27 -17.43
N ALA A 42 -14.40 4.21 -16.86
CA ALA A 42 -14.64 4.81 -15.55
C ALA A 42 -15.63 5.98 -15.58
N GLY A 43 -16.11 6.41 -16.76
CA GLY A 43 -17.05 7.53 -16.92
C GLY A 43 -16.46 8.89 -16.55
N ILE A 44 -15.16 9.11 -16.80
CA ILE A 44 -14.44 10.34 -16.46
C ILE A 44 -13.72 10.97 -17.65
N SER A 45 -13.28 12.22 -17.51
CA SER A 45 -12.41 12.87 -18.50
C SER A 45 -10.93 12.51 -18.29
N SER A 46 -10.10 12.60 -19.35
CA SER A 46 -8.64 12.45 -19.24
C SER A 46 -8.02 13.45 -18.25
N ARG A 47 -8.55 14.69 -18.19
CA ARG A 47 -8.15 15.68 -17.20
C ARG A 47 -8.41 15.16 -15.77
N THR A 48 -9.54 14.50 -15.55
CA THR A 48 -9.86 13.90 -14.25
C THR A 48 -8.88 12.77 -13.95
N PHE A 49 -8.60 11.90 -14.90
CA PHE A 49 -7.62 10.82 -14.75
C PHE A 49 -6.26 11.36 -14.26
N PHE A 50 -5.70 12.34 -14.96
CA PHE A 50 -4.38 12.91 -14.63
C PHE A 50 -4.33 13.70 -13.31
N ASN A 51 -5.49 14.04 -12.72
CA ASN A 51 -5.56 14.56 -11.36
C ASN A 51 -5.37 13.47 -10.28
N TYR A 52 -5.52 12.19 -10.64
CA TYR A 52 -5.40 11.04 -9.74
C TYR A 52 -4.13 10.23 -10.01
N PHE A 53 -3.78 10.03 -11.27
CA PHE A 53 -2.68 9.17 -11.68
C PHE A 53 -1.84 9.84 -12.76
N PRO A 54 -0.50 9.83 -12.64
CA PRO A 54 0.37 10.44 -13.64
C PRO A 54 0.39 9.67 -14.98
N ASN A 55 0.10 8.37 -14.95
CA ASN A 55 0.09 7.48 -16.10
C ASN A 55 -0.79 6.25 -15.83
N LYS A 56 -0.98 5.39 -16.84
CA LYS A 56 -1.81 4.18 -16.73
C LYS A 56 -1.16 3.11 -15.84
N GLU A 57 0.18 3.07 -15.80
CA GLU A 57 0.96 2.18 -14.95
C GLU A 57 0.62 2.40 -13.48
N SER A 58 0.62 3.66 -13.04
CA SER A 58 0.26 4.05 -11.67
C SER A 58 -1.20 3.80 -11.31
N ALA A 59 -2.10 3.75 -12.30
CA ALA A 59 -3.49 3.38 -12.06
C ALA A 59 -3.66 1.89 -11.80
N ILE A 60 -2.77 1.04 -12.34
CA ILE A 60 -2.76 -0.41 -12.15
C ILE A 60 -1.87 -0.81 -10.98
N ALA A 61 -0.70 -0.19 -10.87
CA ALA A 61 0.23 -0.44 -9.77
C ALA A 61 -0.40 0.02 -8.45
N TYR A 62 -0.89 -0.95 -7.69
CA TYR A 62 -1.51 -0.68 -6.39
C TYR A 62 -0.43 -0.74 -5.30
N GLY A 63 0.27 0.38 -5.14
CA GLY A 63 1.17 0.58 -4.01
C GLY A 63 0.43 1.04 -2.75
N PRO A 64 1.03 0.87 -1.56
CA PRO A 64 0.46 1.39 -0.32
C PRO A 64 0.36 2.91 -0.36
N SER A 65 -0.77 3.44 0.16
CA SER A 65 -0.96 4.88 0.34
C SER A 65 -0.26 5.38 1.61
N ASP A 66 0.10 6.67 1.62
CA ASP A 66 0.71 7.28 2.80
C ASP A 66 -0.22 7.19 4.01
N ILE A 67 0.37 6.96 5.18
CA ILE A 67 -0.36 6.90 6.45
C ILE A 67 -0.89 8.32 6.79
N PRO A 68 -2.15 8.45 7.20
CA PRO A 68 -2.74 9.74 7.53
C PRO A 68 -1.94 10.50 8.60
N PRO A 69 -1.77 11.83 8.44
CA PRO A 69 -0.96 12.64 9.35
C PRO A 69 -1.37 12.55 10.83
N GLU A 70 -2.66 12.37 11.11
CA GLU A 70 -3.18 12.20 12.45
C GLU A 70 -2.70 10.92 13.13
N LEU A 71 -2.64 9.79 12.39
CA LEU A 71 -2.12 8.53 12.90
C LEU A 71 -0.59 8.59 13.08
N VAL A 72 0.09 9.29 12.17
CA VAL A 72 1.54 9.56 12.28
C VAL A 72 1.83 10.43 13.51
N ALA A 73 1.00 11.44 13.81
CA ALA A 73 1.20 12.32 14.95
C ALA A 73 1.18 11.54 16.28
N ASP A 74 0.23 10.63 16.46
CA ASP A 74 0.14 9.79 17.67
C ASP A 74 1.36 8.88 17.82
N PHE A 75 1.80 8.24 16.73
CA PHE A 75 2.99 7.41 16.72
C PHE A 75 4.26 8.20 17.07
N VAL A 76 4.43 9.39 16.52
CA VAL A 76 5.58 10.26 16.79
C VAL A 76 5.54 10.81 18.21
N ALA A 77 4.37 11.16 18.74
CA ALA A 77 4.18 11.67 20.09
C ALA A 77 4.55 10.67 21.20
N ALA A 78 4.48 9.36 20.90
CA ALA A 78 4.93 8.32 21.83
C ALA A 78 6.44 8.41 22.17
N GLY A 79 7.23 9.09 21.33
CA GLY A 79 8.65 9.35 21.55
C GLY A 79 9.57 8.14 21.39
N PRO A 80 10.87 8.31 21.68
CA PRO A 80 11.88 7.27 21.49
C PRO A 80 11.61 6.04 22.37
N ALA A 81 11.84 4.85 21.78
CA ALA A 81 11.72 3.55 22.44
C ALA A 81 12.78 2.58 21.89
N SER A 82 12.81 1.34 22.40
CA SER A 82 13.67 0.30 21.81
C SER A 82 13.26 0.01 20.36
N TYR A 83 14.21 -0.39 19.53
CA TYR A 83 13.95 -0.63 18.09
C TYR A 83 12.92 -1.72 17.85
N SER A 84 12.87 -2.75 18.70
CA SER A 84 11.85 -3.79 18.64
C SER A 84 10.44 -3.25 18.92
N VAL A 85 10.29 -2.36 19.87
CA VAL A 85 9.01 -1.68 20.17
C VAL A 85 8.61 -0.80 19.00
N VAL A 86 9.54 0.02 18.50
CA VAL A 86 9.24 0.91 17.34
C VAL A 86 8.84 0.12 16.11
N LEU A 87 9.51 -1.00 15.81
CA LEU A 87 9.18 -1.88 14.71
C LEU A 87 7.77 -2.48 14.87
N ALA A 88 7.45 -3.02 16.05
CA ALA A 88 6.15 -3.61 16.32
C ALA A 88 5.01 -2.59 16.18
N GLU A 89 5.20 -1.39 16.74
CA GLU A 89 4.21 -0.31 16.65
C GLU A 89 4.10 0.27 15.25
N LEU A 90 5.20 0.35 14.48
CA LEU A 90 5.17 0.78 13.08
C LEU A 90 4.37 -0.21 12.21
N ILE A 91 4.59 -1.51 12.39
CA ILE A 91 3.80 -2.53 11.68
C ILE A 91 2.33 -2.41 12.07
N THR A 92 2.03 -2.21 13.35
CA THR A 92 0.65 -2.03 13.84
C THR A 92 0.00 -0.80 13.23
N LEU A 93 0.72 0.33 13.15
CA LEU A 93 0.26 1.57 12.52
C LEU A 93 -0.08 1.36 11.05
N ALA A 94 0.82 0.76 10.29
CA ALA A 94 0.64 0.50 8.87
C ALA A 94 -0.47 -0.54 8.62
N ALA A 95 -0.58 -1.56 9.47
CA ALA A 95 -1.66 -2.54 9.43
C ALA A 95 -3.04 -1.91 9.74
N HIS A 96 -3.12 -0.97 10.69
CA HIS A 96 -4.35 -0.21 10.96
C HIS A 96 -4.78 0.58 9.72
N HIS A 97 -3.83 1.24 9.07
CA HIS A 97 -4.11 1.98 7.84
C HIS A 97 -4.60 1.06 6.70
N LEU A 98 -4.00 -0.11 6.56
CA LEU A 98 -4.44 -1.12 5.60
C LEU A 98 -5.84 -1.68 5.92
N ARG A 99 -6.20 -1.80 7.21
CA ARG A 99 -7.54 -2.24 7.65
C ARG A 99 -8.63 -1.26 7.25
N ASP A 100 -8.35 0.04 7.33
CA ASP A 100 -9.31 1.09 6.97
C ASP A 100 -9.50 1.20 5.44
N MET A 101 -8.56 0.67 4.68
CA MET A 101 -8.56 0.68 3.21
C MET A 101 -7.99 -0.65 2.65
N PRO A 102 -8.67 -1.77 2.90
CA PRO A 102 -8.19 -3.05 2.41
C PRO A 102 -8.24 -3.05 0.87
N PRO A 103 -7.19 -3.56 0.21
CA PRO A 103 -7.29 -3.83 -1.22
C PRO A 103 -8.38 -4.88 -1.46
N ALA A 104 -9.12 -4.75 -2.55
CA ALA A 104 -9.91 -5.87 -3.02
C ALA A 104 -8.96 -7.00 -3.43
N ARG A 105 -9.25 -8.23 -2.99
CA ARG A 105 -8.39 -9.39 -3.27
C ARG A 105 -8.11 -9.55 -4.77
N GLU A 106 -9.16 -9.47 -5.58
CA GLU A 106 -9.06 -9.56 -7.03
C GLU A 106 -8.14 -8.49 -7.65
N GLN A 107 -8.14 -7.28 -7.09
CA GLN A 107 -7.24 -6.20 -7.52
C GLN A 107 -5.79 -6.50 -7.16
N ALA A 108 -5.54 -6.97 -5.93
CA ALA A 108 -4.20 -7.33 -5.47
C ALA A 108 -3.62 -8.49 -6.29
N GLU A 109 -4.39 -9.55 -6.53
CA GLU A 109 -4.01 -10.67 -7.39
C GLU A 109 -3.72 -10.21 -8.82
N ALA A 110 -4.61 -9.42 -9.41
CA ALA A 110 -4.45 -8.92 -10.78
C ALA A 110 -3.20 -8.03 -10.92
N MET A 111 -2.93 -7.17 -9.94
CA MET A 111 -1.73 -6.33 -9.94
C MET A 111 -0.47 -7.19 -9.88
N LEU A 112 -0.42 -8.22 -9.01
CA LEU A 112 0.72 -9.13 -8.92
C LEU A 112 0.94 -9.93 -10.20
N GLU A 113 -0.12 -10.37 -10.89
CA GLU A 113 -0.04 -11.04 -12.19
C GLU A 113 0.50 -10.09 -13.27
N LEU A 114 -0.02 -8.86 -13.32
CA LEU A 114 0.42 -7.86 -14.29
C LEU A 114 1.87 -7.43 -14.06
N ALA A 115 2.29 -7.30 -12.78
CA ALA A 115 3.67 -6.99 -12.45
C ALA A 115 4.66 -8.09 -12.89
N LYS A 116 4.24 -9.36 -12.92
CA LYS A 116 5.07 -10.49 -13.44
C LYS A 116 5.25 -10.44 -14.95
N THR A 117 4.30 -9.89 -15.68
CA THR A 117 4.26 -9.93 -17.16
C THR A 117 4.59 -8.59 -17.81
N SER A 118 4.49 -7.47 -17.09
CA SER A 118 4.74 -6.13 -17.59
C SER A 118 5.83 -5.42 -16.77
N PRO A 119 7.04 -5.21 -17.34
CA PRO A 119 8.11 -4.46 -16.66
C PRO A 119 7.70 -3.03 -16.27
N ALA A 120 6.81 -2.39 -17.04
CA ALA A 120 6.33 -1.05 -16.75
C ALA A 120 5.45 -1.02 -15.49
N VAL A 121 4.56 -2.01 -15.31
CA VAL A 121 3.73 -2.15 -14.10
C VAL A 121 4.61 -2.49 -12.90
N LEU A 122 5.57 -3.41 -13.07
CA LEU A 122 6.52 -3.75 -12.01
C LEU A 122 7.32 -2.52 -11.55
N SER A 123 7.84 -1.73 -12.51
CA SER A 123 8.59 -0.51 -12.19
C SER A 123 7.75 0.50 -11.42
N ALA A 124 6.50 0.72 -11.82
CA ALA A 124 5.59 1.62 -11.11
C ALA A 124 5.27 1.11 -9.69
N PHE A 125 5.07 -0.19 -9.52
CA PHE A 125 4.85 -0.81 -8.22
C PHE A 125 6.06 -0.67 -7.30
N LEU A 126 7.28 -0.92 -7.80
CA LEU A 126 8.51 -0.76 -7.04
C LEU A 126 8.74 0.70 -6.61
N ALA A 127 8.43 1.67 -7.50
CA ALA A 127 8.51 3.09 -7.17
C ALA A 127 7.52 3.49 -6.05
N ASP A 128 6.32 2.92 -6.05
CA ASP A 128 5.34 3.14 -4.98
C ASP A 128 5.79 2.51 -3.65
N LEU A 129 6.40 1.32 -3.68
CA LEU A 129 6.98 0.69 -2.48
C LEU A 129 8.13 1.52 -1.92
N GLU A 130 9.02 2.03 -2.77
CA GLU A 130 10.13 2.89 -2.37
C GLU A 130 9.61 4.18 -1.72
N ARG A 131 8.62 4.83 -2.34
CA ARG A 131 7.98 6.03 -1.80
C ARG A 131 7.38 5.77 -0.41
N PHE A 132 6.68 4.66 -0.25
CA PHE A 132 6.08 4.29 1.03
C PHE A 132 7.15 3.94 2.08
N GLN A 133 8.22 3.23 1.72
CA GLN A 133 9.33 2.96 2.61
C GLN A 133 9.98 4.25 3.10
N ASN A 134 10.20 5.22 2.20
CA ASN A 134 10.75 6.54 2.56
C ASN A 134 9.80 7.28 3.52
N HIS A 135 8.50 7.20 3.32
CA HIS A 135 7.50 7.74 4.25
C HIS A 135 7.59 7.09 5.65
N LEU A 136 7.69 5.76 5.72
CA LEU A 136 7.89 5.04 6.98
C LEU A 136 9.20 5.42 7.66
N THR A 137 10.29 5.59 6.88
CA THR A 137 11.61 6.01 7.39
C THR A 137 11.53 7.39 8.04
N ASP A 138 10.87 8.37 7.38
CA ASP A 138 10.66 9.71 7.96
C ASP A 138 9.90 9.64 9.30
N ILE A 139 8.86 8.82 9.37
CA ILE A 139 8.08 8.61 10.59
C ILE A 139 8.95 8.07 11.74
N VAL A 140 9.81 7.07 11.45
CA VAL A 140 10.73 6.49 12.44
C VAL A 140 11.79 7.52 12.88
N VAL A 141 12.39 8.24 11.93
CA VAL A 141 13.36 9.31 12.19
C VAL A 141 12.77 10.36 13.14
N ARG A 142 11.55 10.83 12.86
CA ARG A 142 10.86 11.82 13.70
C ARG A 142 10.56 11.29 15.09
N ARG A 143 10.08 10.07 15.23
CA ARG A 143 9.78 9.44 16.51
C ARG A 143 11.03 9.25 17.37
N GLN A 144 12.09 8.72 16.77
CA GLN A 144 13.34 8.39 17.46
C GLN A 144 14.30 9.59 17.59
N LYS A 145 13.93 10.75 17.01
CA LYS A 145 14.78 11.96 16.98
C LYS A 145 16.16 11.69 16.37
N MET A 146 16.18 10.87 15.31
CA MET A 146 17.38 10.49 14.58
C MET A 146 17.71 11.49 13.48
N ARG A 147 18.91 11.35 12.90
CA ARG A 147 19.25 12.05 11.65
C ARG A 147 18.49 11.43 10.48
N PRO A 148 18.18 12.23 9.43
CA PRO A 148 17.38 11.75 8.27
C PRO A 148 18.01 10.56 7.53
N ASP A 149 19.34 10.44 7.56
CA ASP A 149 20.14 9.41 6.89
C ASP A 149 20.48 8.21 7.81
N ASN A 150 19.72 8.02 8.89
CA ASN A 150 20.01 6.97 9.86
C ASN A 150 19.67 5.57 9.31
N GLU A 151 20.69 4.73 9.16
CA GLU A 151 20.57 3.37 8.61
C GLU A 151 19.60 2.49 9.42
N MET A 152 19.51 2.67 10.75
CA MET A 152 18.58 1.90 11.57
C MET A 152 17.12 2.26 11.27
N ALA A 153 16.82 3.54 10.98
CA ALA A 153 15.48 3.94 10.59
C ALA A 153 15.09 3.31 9.24
N VAL A 154 16.03 3.24 8.30
CA VAL A 154 15.84 2.56 7.01
C VAL A 154 15.58 1.06 7.21
N LEU A 155 16.36 0.39 8.07
CA LEU A 155 16.18 -1.03 8.35
C LEU A 155 14.85 -1.33 9.03
N ILE A 156 14.43 -0.54 10.02
CA ILE A 156 13.14 -0.69 10.71
C ILE A 156 11.99 -0.57 9.71
N SER A 157 12.02 0.44 8.85
CA SER A 157 10.97 0.64 7.83
C SER A 157 10.97 -0.47 6.78
N ALA A 158 12.13 -0.95 6.34
CA ALA A 158 12.24 -2.08 5.42
C ALA A 158 11.67 -3.37 6.02
N LEU A 159 11.95 -3.67 7.29
CA LEU A 159 11.41 -4.82 8.00
C LEU A 159 9.88 -4.72 8.15
N ALA A 160 9.36 -3.52 8.47
CA ALA A 160 7.92 -3.29 8.55
C ALA A 160 7.24 -3.53 7.18
N LEU A 161 7.82 -2.98 6.10
CA LEU A 161 7.32 -3.18 4.75
C LEU A 161 7.35 -4.65 4.33
N THR A 162 8.42 -5.38 4.68
CA THR A 162 8.56 -6.81 4.41
C THR A 162 7.49 -7.63 5.15
N ALA A 163 7.21 -7.32 6.41
CA ALA A 163 6.16 -8.01 7.17
C ALA A 163 4.78 -7.81 6.53
N ILE A 164 4.46 -6.57 6.13
CA ILE A 164 3.19 -6.23 5.47
C ILE A 164 3.09 -6.93 4.11
N GLY A 165 4.14 -6.85 3.30
CA GLY A 165 4.19 -7.48 1.97
C GLY A 165 4.03 -9.00 2.03
N SER A 166 4.74 -9.66 2.96
CA SER A 166 4.63 -11.10 3.20
C SER A 166 3.22 -11.51 3.65
N GLY A 167 2.56 -10.69 4.47
CA GLY A 167 1.17 -10.89 4.86
C GLY A 167 0.22 -10.82 3.66
N ILE A 168 0.35 -9.79 2.83
CA ILE A 168 -0.46 -9.61 1.62
C ILE A 168 -0.21 -10.74 0.62
N GLU A 169 1.04 -11.14 0.40
CA GLU A 169 1.38 -12.25 -0.48
C GLU A 169 0.78 -13.57 0.02
N SER A 170 0.87 -13.85 1.31
CA SER A 170 0.28 -15.04 1.92
C SER A 170 -1.24 -15.05 1.80
N TRP A 171 -1.87 -13.89 1.91
CA TRP A 171 -3.30 -13.73 1.71
C TRP A 171 -3.69 -13.98 0.25
N THR A 172 -3.05 -13.37 -0.72
CA THR A 172 -3.37 -13.50 -2.15
C THR A 172 -3.06 -14.89 -2.71
N SER A 173 -2.01 -15.55 -2.21
CA SER A 173 -1.62 -16.91 -2.65
C SER A 173 -2.49 -18.01 -2.07
N GLY A 174 -3.21 -17.76 -0.98
CA GLY A 174 -4.11 -18.71 -0.32
C GLY A 174 -5.49 -18.75 -0.99
N LYS A 175 -6.26 -19.84 -0.73
CA LYS A 175 -7.68 -19.84 -1.07
C LYS A 175 -8.44 -18.90 -0.13
N PRO A 176 -9.45 -18.14 -0.62
CA PRO A 176 -10.32 -17.36 0.26
C PRO A 176 -10.94 -18.27 1.33
N LYS A 177 -10.90 -17.84 2.58
CA LYS A 177 -11.46 -18.63 3.69
C LYS A 177 -12.97 -18.48 3.81
N ASP A 178 -13.43 -17.24 3.58
CA ASP A 178 -14.84 -16.84 3.62
C ASP A 178 -15.03 -15.51 2.87
N ALA A 179 -16.24 -14.97 2.88
CA ALA A 179 -16.57 -13.70 2.21
C ALA A 179 -15.89 -12.47 2.84
N ASP A 180 -15.46 -12.59 4.10
CA ASP A 180 -14.82 -11.53 4.89
C ASP A 180 -13.29 -11.72 4.99
N ASP A 181 -12.70 -12.57 4.12
CA ASP A 181 -11.25 -12.84 4.12
C ASP A 181 -10.45 -11.58 3.77
N THR A 182 -9.80 -11.01 4.77
CA THR A 182 -9.01 -9.78 4.68
C THR A 182 -7.51 -10.05 4.85
N PRO A 183 -6.61 -9.17 4.40
CA PRO A 183 -5.17 -9.36 4.58
C PRO A 183 -4.72 -9.28 6.05
N MET A 184 -5.54 -8.74 6.97
CA MET A 184 -5.16 -8.43 8.35
C MET A 184 -4.61 -9.61 9.14
N PRO A 185 -5.28 -10.79 9.23
CA PRO A 185 -4.76 -11.92 9.99
C PRO A 185 -3.39 -12.41 9.49
N TYR A 186 -3.14 -12.26 8.19
CA TYR A 186 -1.89 -12.65 7.57
C TYR A 186 -0.77 -11.65 7.87
N VAL A 187 -1.07 -10.35 7.86
CA VAL A 187 -0.12 -9.29 8.24
C VAL A 187 0.22 -9.39 9.74
N GLU A 188 -0.76 -9.59 10.61
CA GLU A 188 -0.55 -9.77 12.05
C GLU A 188 0.33 -11.00 12.35
N ARG A 189 0.13 -12.10 11.62
CA ARG A 189 0.99 -13.29 11.72
C ARG A 189 2.42 -13.00 11.26
N ALA A 190 2.60 -12.31 10.13
CA ALA A 190 3.92 -11.94 9.64
C ALA A 190 4.64 -11.01 10.62
N ALA A 191 3.93 -10.04 11.21
CA ALA A 191 4.44 -9.17 12.26
C ALA A 191 4.93 -9.96 13.49
N ALA A 192 4.14 -10.95 13.95
CA ALA A 192 4.51 -11.81 15.07
C ALA A 192 5.79 -12.62 14.78
N LEU A 193 5.95 -13.13 13.54
CA LEU A 193 7.16 -13.83 13.11
C LEU A 193 8.38 -12.91 13.12
N VAL A 194 8.27 -11.70 12.56
CA VAL A 194 9.36 -10.71 12.60
C VAL A 194 9.75 -10.37 14.04
N ASN A 195 8.77 -10.11 14.91
CA ASN A 195 9.03 -9.83 16.32
C ASN A 195 9.73 -10.99 17.04
N SER A 196 9.41 -12.24 16.70
CA SER A 196 10.03 -13.43 17.32
C SER A 196 11.53 -13.56 17.02
N ILE A 197 12.02 -12.92 15.94
CA ILE A 197 13.46 -12.89 15.60
C ILE A 197 14.24 -12.08 16.64
N PHE A 198 13.62 -11.06 17.26
CA PHE A 198 14.27 -10.13 18.17
C PHE A 198 13.98 -10.41 19.65
N THR A 199 13.13 -11.39 19.97
CA THR A 199 12.68 -11.69 21.36
C THR A 199 13.22 -13.02 21.92
N LYS A 200 14.37 -13.47 21.45
CA LYS A 200 15.07 -14.62 22.05
C LYS A 200 15.97 -14.19 23.19
#